data_f5b92b33284cdcefc6eca843705ac9d1
#
_entry.id   f5b92b33284cdcefc6eca843705ac9d1
#
_cell.length_a   1.000
_cell.length_b   1.000
_cell.length_c   1.000
_cell.angle_alpha   90.00
_cell.angle_beta   90.00
_cell.angle_gamma   90.00
#
_symmetry.space_group_name_H-M   'P 1'
#
loop_
_entity.id
_entity.type
_entity.pdbx_description
1 polymer ?
#
loop_
_entity_poly.entity_id
_entity_poly.type
_entity_poly.pdbx_seq_one_letter_code
_entity_poly.pdbx_strand_id
1 'polypeptide(L)'
;MKYNLNLFIIIYISLNIIHSISCRNHTKDEWKSRAIYQILTDRFALSDDDSQATCDCSYYCNQTCGGTFNGIKNHLDYIKGMGFGAIWISPPLKNKPGSYHGYHNIDIDKINPNFGTDQELKDLITECHNNDIWVILDAVPNHMAGDLDISTFNPFNKTEHYHNLTDKDCEGHWDEQWYKENCRIWGMPDLNHENSFVNETIINWLKKMLKDYGFDGVRYADVVNAPTWFWNNLTYAVEGVYTLGIFDNQNVTYVASYQQYMDGVADFPLFYQLRSSFCDGSMLNLDNYIKTGHSQYTSPQYNAILFDIHDAERFLYQCSLGYRSKGLRNLVVFTFFFKGIPIFYYGDEQYLDSGGDFDKRRQPLFGNYDQESDLYQLIKTVNQIRKDYNIFDLDFTTKYVDADNYVYMRGNDIMIAVGKGLSRTIEIEDHGLNDDDKFCNKLKAGDCISVKNDVLTIRMDGEPKIYLRKSIGEMIYVSSYLFLFLILLALF
;
A
#
# COMPACT_ATOMS: atom_id res chain seq x y z
N MET A 1 34.71 34.26 30.37
CA MET A 1 33.96 32.99 30.42
C MET A 1 32.53 33.05 29.85
N LYS A 2 31.86 34.18 29.74
CA LYS A 2 30.48 34.28 29.16
C LYS A 2 30.43 34.25 27.63
N TYR A 3 31.49 34.55 26.91
CA TYR A 3 31.50 34.53 25.42
C TYR A 3 31.65 33.14 24.80
N ASN A 4 32.26 32.18 25.52
CA ASN A 4 32.43 30.81 25.02
C ASN A 4 31.15 29.97 25.11
N LEU A 5 30.26 30.27 26.04
CA LEU A 5 29.01 29.50 26.21
C LEU A 5 28.00 29.83 25.11
N ASN A 6 27.91 31.09 24.70
CA ASN A 6 27.02 31.49 23.60
C ASN A 6 27.50 30.97 22.24
N LEU A 7 28.82 30.88 22.02
CA LEU A 7 29.37 30.31 20.79
C LEU A 7 29.10 28.80 20.70
N PHE A 8 29.21 28.07 21.80
CA PHE A 8 28.86 26.63 21.85
C PHE A 8 27.35 26.39 21.66
N ILE A 9 26.50 27.25 22.21
CA ILE A 9 25.03 27.14 22.00
C ILE A 9 24.65 27.45 20.55
N ILE A 10 25.27 28.47 19.93
CA ILE A 10 25.06 28.83 18.52
C ILE A 10 25.59 27.70 17.59
N ILE A 11 26.75 27.13 17.89
CA ILE A 11 27.30 25.98 17.13
C ILE A 11 26.44 24.73 17.35
N TYR A 12 25.94 24.47 18.55
CA TYR A 12 25.04 23.33 18.83
C TYR A 12 23.67 23.52 18.18
N ILE A 13 23.12 24.75 18.15
CA ILE A 13 21.87 25.07 17.44
C ILE A 13 22.09 25.01 15.92
N SER A 14 23.21 25.55 15.40
CA SER A 14 23.51 25.42 13.96
C SER A 14 23.86 24.02 13.53
N LEU A 15 24.47 23.18 14.37
CA LEU A 15 24.67 21.76 14.11
C LEU A 15 23.37 20.96 14.18
N ASN A 16 22.38 21.36 14.97
CA ASN A 16 21.05 20.74 14.95
C ASN A 16 20.13 21.28 13.85
N ILE A 17 20.38 22.49 13.32
CA ILE A 17 19.67 23.04 12.14
C ILE A 17 20.28 22.51 10.83
N ILE A 18 21.55 22.09 10.84
CA ILE A 18 22.20 21.34 9.74
C ILE A 18 21.91 19.82 9.86
N HIS A 19 20.96 19.38 10.68
CA HIS A 19 20.31 18.10 10.44
C HIS A 19 19.44 18.22 9.19
N SER A 20 20.18 18.47 8.10
CA SER A 20 20.00 17.90 6.77
C SER A 20 18.58 17.41 6.48
N ILE A 21 17.98 18.00 5.52
CA ILE A 21 17.26 17.26 4.48
C ILE A 21 18.30 16.31 3.84
N SER A 22 18.73 15.33 4.59
CA SER A 22 19.37 14.14 4.10
C SER A 22 18.23 13.23 3.69
N CYS A 23 18.15 12.88 2.44
CA CYS A 23 17.40 11.72 1.99
C CYS A 23 17.69 10.62 3.03
N ARG A 24 16.68 10.26 3.84
CA ARG A 24 16.81 9.14 4.77
C ARG A 24 16.77 7.91 3.89
N ASN A 25 17.94 7.40 3.51
CA ASN A 25 18.04 6.18 2.74
C ASN A 25 17.54 5.02 3.60
N HIS A 26 16.26 4.73 3.48
CA HIS A 26 15.67 3.55 4.08
C HIS A 26 15.89 2.36 3.13
N THR A 27 16.55 1.36 3.65
CA THR A 27 16.81 0.13 2.89
C THR A 27 15.51 -0.60 2.57
N LYS A 28 15.49 -1.39 1.49
CA LYS A 28 14.35 -2.25 1.18
C LYS A 28 13.99 -3.22 2.31
N ASP A 29 14.97 -3.61 3.14
CA ASP A 29 14.73 -4.44 4.31
C ASP A 29 13.94 -3.71 5.40
N GLU A 30 14.17 -2.41 5.58
CA GLU A 30 13.37 -1.61 6.51
C GLU A 30 11.95 -1.40 5.99
N TRP A 31 11.76 -1.28 4.65
CA TRP A 31 10.46 -1.16 4.02
C TRP A 31 9.54 -2.37 4.27
N LYS A 32 10.06 -3.59 4.45
CA LYS A 32 9.27 -4.77 4.82
C LYS A 32 8.41 -4.55 6.07
N SER A 33 8.91 -3.74 6.99
CA SER A 33 8.23 -3.44 8.26
C SER A 33 7.03 -2.52 8.09
N ARG A 34 6.94 -1.78 6.98
CA ARG A 34 5.92 -0.77 6.75
C ARG A 34 4.65 -1.35 6.13
N ALA A 35 3.50 -0.83 6.55
CA ALA A 35 2.27 -0.91 5.79
C ALA A 35 2.02 0.46 5.17
N ILE A 36 1.60 0.49 3.91
CA ILE A 36 1.47 1.71 3.12
C ILE A 36 -0.01 2.06 2.97
N TYR A 37 -0.38 3.31 3.29
CA TYR A 37 -1.70 3.85 3.03
C TYR A 37 -1.68 4.67 1.74
N GLN A 38 -2.38 4.20 0.70
CA GLN A 38 -2.45 4.88 -0.61
C GLN A 38 -3.50 5.96 -0.61
N ILE A 39 -3.12 7.18 -1.00
CA ILE A 39 -3.94 8.38 -0.99
C ILE A 39 -4.03 8.98 -2.40
N LEU A 40 -5.24 9.31 -2.85
CA LEU A 40 -5.42 10.32 -3.89
C LEU A 40 -5.56 11.68 -3.23
N THR A 41 -4.58 12.57 -3.43
CA THR A 41 -4.49 13.87 -2.76
C THR A 41 -5.78 14.67 -2.89
N ASP A 42 -6.34 14.76 -4.09
CA ASP A 42 -7.58 15.48 -4.39
C ASP A 42 -8.81 14.93 -3.64
N ARG A 43 -8.78 13.67 -3.18
CA ARG A 43 -9.94 12.93 -2.67
C ARG A 43 -9.87 12.63 -1.19
N PHE A 44 -8.77 12.95 -0.54
CA PHE A 44 -8.55 12.54 0.84
C PHE A 44 -9.09 13.56 1.84
N ALA A 45 -8.59 14.80 1.83
CA ALA A 45 -9.00 15.83 2.78
C ALA A 45 -8.79 17.25 2.25
N LEU A 46 -9.69 18.17 2.59
CA LEU A 46 -9.51 19.61 2.36
C LEU A 46 -8.55 20.21 3.40
N SER A 47 -8.06 21.44 3.13
CA SER A 47 -7.14 22.14 4.05
C SER A 47 -7.79 22.51 5.40
N ASP A 48 -9.06 22.95 5.37
CA ASP A 48 -9.70 23.59 6.51
C ASP A 48 -10.95 22.82 6.98
N ASP A 49 -11.96 22.69 6.12
CA ASP A 49 -13.26 22.10 6.48
C ASP A 49 -13.81 21.27 5.32
N ASP A 50 -13.89 19.96 5.51
CA ASP A 50 -14.39 19.00 4.51
C ASP A 50 -15.87 19.21 4.16
N SER A 51 -16.64 19.94 4.97
CA SER A 51 -18.02 20.34 4.63
C SER A 51 -18.11 21.31 3.45
N GLN A 52 -16.99 21.92 3.07
CA GLN A 52 -16.86 22.81 1.93
C GLN A 52 -16.50 22.08 0.62
N ALA A 53 -16.50 20.76 0.62
CA ALA A 53 -16.22 19.97 -0.58
C ALA A 53 -17.15 20.35 -1.74
N THR A 54 -16.56 20.65 -2.89
CA THR A 54 -17.29 21.17 -4.06
C THR A 54 -17.67 20.10 -5.07
N CYS A 55 -17.26 18.84 -4.87
CA CYS A 55 -17.55 17.77 -5.82
C CYS A 55 -18.71 16.89 -5.34
N ASP A 56 -19.67 16.67 -6.23
CA ASP A 56 -20.68 15.63 -6.09
C ASP A 56 -20.29 14.41 -6.92
N CYS A 57 -19.84 13.35 -6.25
CA CYS A 57 -19.49 12.10 -6.89
C CYS A 57 -20.67 11.11 -7.04
N SER A 58 -21.89 11.54 -6.77
CA SER A 58 -23.08 10.70 -6.93
C SER A 58 -23.35 10.32 -8.40
N TYR A 59 -22.98 11.20 -9.33
CA TYR A 59 -23.21 11.01 -10.77
C TYR A 59 -21.91 10.88 -11.58
N TYR A 60 -21.02 11.87 -11.47
CA TYR A 60 -19.69 11.89 -12.13
C TYR A 60 -18.66 12.36 -11.15
N CYS A 61 -17.51 11.65 -11.07
CA CYS A 61 -16.42 11.98 -10.16
C CYS A 61 -15.14 12.40 -10.89
N ASN A 62 -15.28 13.01 -12.07
CA ASN A 62 -14.17 13.38 -12.95
C ASN A 62 -13.67 14.82 -12.77
N GLN A 63 -14.20 15.55 -11.79
CA GLN A 63 -13.80 16.91 -11.46
C GLN A 63 -12.87 16.95 -10.26
N THR A 64 -12.14 18.06 -10.10
CA THR A 64 -11.33 18.33 -8.90
C THR A 64 -12.25 18.52 -7.70
N CYS A 65 -11.95 17.82 -6.60
CA CYS A 65 -12.70 17.89 -5.33
C CYS A 65 -12.06 18.82 -4.31
N GLY A 66 -10.77 19.13 -4.46
CA GLY A 66 -10.07 20.15 -3.67
C GLY A 66 -9.25 19.62 -2.50
N GLY A 67 -9.01 18.31 -2.43
CA GLY A 67 -8.07 17.78 -1.45
C GLY A 67 -6.64 18.28 -1.67
N THR A 68 -5.90 18.48 -0.58
CA THR A 68 -4.61 19.18 -0.58
C THR A 68 -3.55 18.49 0.28
N PHE A 69 -2.29 18.91 0.13
CA PHE A 69 -1.18 18.49 1.00
C PHE A 69 -1.43 18.89 2.47
N ASN A 70 -1.98 20.08 2.71
CA ASN A 70 -2.36 20.50 4.05
C ASN A 70 -3.51 19.67 4.61
N GLY A 71 -4.47 19.28 3.77
CA GLY A 71 -5.54 18.36 4.17
C GLY A 71 -4.99 17.03 4.65
N ILE A 72 -4.05 16.43 3.90
CA ILE A 72 -3.37 15.19 4.32
C ILE A 72 -2.62 15.42 5.64
N LYS A 73 -1.85 16.51 5.75
CA LYS A 73 -1.07 16.86 6.94
C LYS A 73 -1.97 16.99 8.18
N ASN A 74 -3.11 17.62 8.06
CA ASN A 74 -4.05 17.84 9.16
C ASN A 74 -4.75 16.54 9.62
N HIS A 75 -4.75 15.49 8.79
CA HIS A 75 -5.35 14.19 9.10
C HIS A 75 -4.31 13.06 9.30
N LEU A 76 -3.04 13.40 9.55
CA LEU A 76 -2.01 12.38 9.81
C LEU A 76 -2.31 11.53 11.05
N ASP A 77 -2.96 12.09 12.07
CA ASP A 77 -3.38 11.35 13.26
C ASP A 77 -4.40 10.25 12.93
N TYR A 78 -5.26 10.46 11.94
CA TYR A 78 -6.19 9.43 11.44
C TYR A 78 -5.43 8.26 10.82
N ILE A 79 -4.44 8.53 9.96
CA ILE A 79 -3.60 7.51 9.31
C ILE A 79 -2.73 6.78 10.33
N LYS A 80 -2.06 7.54 11.21
CA LYS A 80 -1.22 7.01 12.29
C LYS A 80 -2.02 6.17 13.28
N GLY A 81 -3.27 6.57 13.56
CA GLY A 81 -4.19 5.85 14.44
C GLY A 81 -4.49 4.43 13.98
N MET A 82 -4.48 4.17 12.67
CA MET A 82 -4.54 2.83 12.08
C MET A 82 -3.23 2.07 12.12
N GLY A 83 -2.11 2.72 12.48
CA GLY A 83 -0.79 2.09 12.57
C GLY A 83 0.00 2.02 11.26
N PHE A 84 -0.39 2.76 10.21
CA PHE A 84 0.38 2.85 8.99
C PHE A 84 1.72 3.55 9.22
N GLY A 85 2.78 2.99 8.66
CA GLY A 85 4.15 3.53 8.75
C GLY A 85 4.62 4.19 7.46
N ALA A 86 3.78 4.23 6.43
CA ALA A 86 4.07 4.96 5.19
C ALA A 86 2.78 5.41 4.49
N ILE A 87 2.89 6.48 3.70
CA ILE A 87 1.85 6.91 2.76
C ILE A 87 2.40 6.91 1.33
N TRP A 88 1.52 6.63 0.37
CA TRP A 88 1.75 6.83 -1.05
C TRP A 88 0.75 7.89 -1.52
N ILE A 89 1.23 9.07 -1.91
CA ILE A 89 0.41 10.18 -2.41
C ILE A 89 0.36 10.17 -3.94
N SER A 90 -0.70 10.73 -4.54
CA SER A 90 -0.77 10.89 -6.01
C SER A 90 0.41 11.71 -6.55
N PRO A 91 0.73 11.57 -7.87
CA PRO A 91 1.79 12.36 -8.49
C PRO A 91 1.64 13.85 -8.18
N PRO A 92 2.64 14.50 -7.56
CA PRO A 92 2.48 15.86 -7.02
C PRO A 92 2.72 16.96 -8.05
N LEU A 93 3.04 16.62 -9.31
CA LEU A 93 3.47 17.58 -10.33
C LEU A 93 2.32 18.32 -10.97
N LYS A 94 2.63 19.45 -11.61
CA LYS A 94 1.65 20.28 -12.31
C LYS A 94 0.96 19.51 -13.43
N ASN A 95 -0.34 19.39 -13.32
CA ASN A 95 -1.21 18.68 -14.26
C ASN A 95 -1.96 19.63 -15.20
N LYS A 96 -2.53 19.06 -16.28
CA LYS A 96 -3.44 19.81 -17.15
C LYS A 96 -4.67 20.26 -16.35
N PRO A 97 -5.26 21.42 -16.67
CA PRO A 97 -6.46 21.92 -15.98
C PRO A 97 -7.58 20.87 -15.93
N GLY A 98 -8.21 20.71 -14.76
CA GLY A 98 -9.29 19.76 -14.53
C GLY A 98 -8.84 18.32 -14.24
N SER A 99 -7.57 17.99 -14.39
CA SER A 99 -7.06 16.67 -13.99
C SER A 99 -6.79 16.63 -12.49
N TYR A 100 -7.51 15.76 -11.77
CA TYR A 100 -7.47 15.67 -10.32
C TYR A 100 -6.50 14.59 -9.78
N HIS A 101 -6.14 13.61 -10.62
CA HIS A 101 -5.45 12.40 -10.15
C HIS A 101 -3.92 12.47 -10.21
N GLY A 102 -3.34 13.48 -10.83
CA GLY A 102 -1.87 13.65 -10.88
C GLY A 102 -1.16 13.03 -12.09
N TYR A 103 -1.82 12.20 -12.90
CA TYR A 103 -1.16 11.46 -13.99
C TYR A 103 -1.11 12.21 -15.34
N HIS A 104 -1.65 13.41 -15.45
CA HIS A 104 -1.63 14.23 -16.65
C HIS A 104 -0.63 15.39 -16.51
N ASN A 105 0.64 15.09 -16.36
CA ASN A 105 1.71 16.08 -16.14
C ASN A 105 1.88 16.98 -17.36
N ILE A 106 2.04 18.29 -17.14
CA ILE A 106 2.37 19.30 -18.16
C ILE A 106 3.67 20.05 -17.85
N ASP A 107 4.15 19.97 -16.62
CA ASP A 107 5.38 20.64 -16.17
C ASP A 107 5.97 19.84 -14.99
N ILE A 108 7.10 19.17 -15.23
CA ILE A 108 7.71 18.33 -14.21
C ILE A 108 8.56 19.12 -13.19
N ASP A 109 8.79 20.41 -13.45
CA ASP A 109 9.55 21.28 -12.54
C ASP A 109 8.64 22.01 -11.53
N LYS A 110 7.33 21.86 -11.63
CA LYS A 110 6.36 22.56 -10.78
C LYS A 110 5.43 21.61 -10.06
N ILE A 111 5.13 21.95 -8.82
CA ILE A 111 4.12 21.28 -8.02
C ILE A 111 2.70 21.66 -8.53
N ASN A 112 1.75 20.76 -8.39
CA ASN A 112 0.35 20.97 -8.76
C ASN A 112 -0.29 22.01 -7.82
N PRO A 113 -0.66 23.19 -8.34
CA PRO A 113 -1.23 24.25 -7.51
C PRO A 113 -2.60 23.88 -6.91
N ASN A 114 -3.30 22.88 -7.46
CA ASN A 114 -4.55 22.38 -6.86
C ASN A 114 -4.30 21.56 -5.59
N PHE A 115 -3.11 20.97 -5.45
CA PHE A 115 -2.74 20.20 -4.23
C PHE A 115 -2.04 21.07 -3.19
N GLY A 116 -1.49 22.20 -3.61
CA GLY A 116 -0.80 23.16 -2.75
C GLY A 116 0.47 23.71 -3.37
N THR A 117 1.27 24.35 -2.52
CA THR A 117 2.55 24.95 -2.87
C THR A 117 3.71 23.96 -2.67
N ASP A 118 4.87 24.31 -3.22
CA ASP A 118 6.15 23.63 -2.97
C ASP A 118 6.47 23.51 -1.47
N GLN A 119 6.21 24.57 -0.70
CA GLN A 119 6.45 24.57 0.73
C GLN A 119 5.47 23.65 1.48
N GLU A 120 4.21 23.62 1.10
CA GLU A 120 3.20 22.76 1.75
C GLU A 120 3.49 21.27 1.52
N LEU A 121 4.04 20.89 0.35
CA LEU A 121 4.53 19.52 0.14
C LEU A 121 5.72 19.18 1.04
N LYS A 122 6.68 20.08 1.20
CA LYS A 122 7.81 19.93 2.14
C LYS A 122 7.35 19.83 3.58
N ASP A 123 6.37 20.65 3.96
CA ASP A 123 5.79 20.66 5.31
C ASP A 123 5.04 19.35 5.58
N LEU A 124 4.29 18.82 4.60
CA LEU A 124 3.64 17.50 4.71
C LEU A 124 4.66 16.39 4.96
N ILE A 125 5.71 16.31 4.13
CA ILE A 125 6.74 15.26 4.26
C ILE A 125 7.48 15.40 5.60
N THR A 126 7.80 16.61 6.00
CA THR A 126 8.43 16.88 7.30
C THR A 126 7.54 16.40 8.46
N GLU A 127 6.24 16.69 8.40
CA GLU A 127 5.32 16.27 9.45
C GLU A 127 5.08 14.74 9.43
N CYS A 128 5.07 14.11 8.26
CA CYS A 128 5.10 12.65 8.15
C CYS A 128 6.31 12.07 8.88
N HIS A 129 7.51 12.61 8.64
CA HIS A 129 8.73 12.16 9.29
C HIS A 129 8.73 12.37 10.81
N ASN A 130 8.16 13.47 11.30
CA ASN A 130 7.97 13.73 12.74
C ASN A 130 7.07 12.66 13.40
N ASN A 131 6.19 12.04 12.61
CA ASN A 131 5.27 11.00 13.03
C ASN A 131 5.73 9.56 12.71
N ASP A 132 6.99 9.35 12.27
CA ASP A 132 7.54 8.07 11.81
C ASP A 132 6.73 7.46 10.65
N ILE A 133 6.21 8.31 9.75
CA ILE A 133 5.52 7.95 8.52
C ILE A 133 6.43 8.28 7.34
N TRP A 134 6.73 7.30 6.48
CA TRP A 134 7.51 7.49 5.26
C TRP A 134 6.61 7.88 4.09
N VAL A 135 7.19 8.55 3.10
CA VAL A 135 6.41 9.06 1.96
C VAL A 135 6.95 8.53 0.64
N ILE A 136 6.08 7.88 -0.13
CA ILE A 136 6.39 7.40 -1.48
C ILE A 136 6.01 8.48 -2.50
N LEU A 137 6.98 8.85 -3.35
CA LEU A 137 6.76 9.64 -4.55
C LEU A 137 6.11 8.75 -5.62
N ASP A 138 4.97 9.15 -6.16
CA ASP A 138 4.42 8.56 -7.39
C ASP A 138 5.03 9.25 -8.61
N ALA A 139 5.90 8.55 -9.32
CA ALA A 139 6.61 9.02 -10.48
C ALA A 139 5.99 8.51 -11.77
N VAL A 140 5.75 9.41 -12.72
CA VAL A 140 5.17 9.14 -14.04
C VAL A 140 6.19 9.49 -15.13
N PRO A 141 7.20 8.65 -15.37
CA PRO A 141 8.28 8.97 -16.30
C PRO A 141 7.99 8.57 -17.74
N ASN A 142 6.82 7.99 -18.02
CA ASN A 142 6.50 7.43 -19.35
C ASN A 142 5.86 8.45 -20.31
N HIS A 143 5.03 9.36 -19.83
CA HIS A 143 4.18 10.19 -20.71
C HIS A 143 3.92 11.60 -20.14
N MET A 144 3.45 12.48 -21.00
CA MET A 144 2.88 13.77 -20.65
C MET A 144 1.35 13.77 -20.88
N ALA A 145 0.67 14.84 -20.50
CA ALA A 145 -0.79 14.94 -20.63
C ALA A 145 -1.26 14.81 -22.08
N GLY A 146 -2.36 14.07 -22.31
CA GLY A 146 -3.03 14.02 -23.61
C GLY A 146 -3.84 15.28 -23.93
N ASP A 147 -4.28 15.41 -25.18
CA ASP A 147 -5.17 16.47 -25.68
C ASP A 147 -4.62 17.91 -25.56
N LEU A 148 -3.31 18.07 -25.53
CA LEU A 148 -2.63 19.36 -25.48
C LEU A 148 -1.53 19.44 -26.54
N ASP A 149 -1.17 20.68 -26.94
CA ASP A 149 -0.02 20.95 -27.79
C ASP A 149 1.26 20.69 -26.97
N ILE A 150 2.11 19.77 -27.45
CA ILE A 150 3.38 19.42 -26.82
C ILE A 150 4.30 20.62 -26.61
N SER A 151 4.19 21.68 -27.42
CA SER A 151 4.97 22.92 -27.26
C SER A 151 4.72 23.63 -25.93
N THR A 152 3.62 23.28 -25.24
CA THR A 152 3.23 23.84 -23.94
C THR A 152 3.83 23.09 -22.75
N PHE A 153 4.45 21.93 -22.98
CA PHE A 153 5.02 21.11 -21.91
C PHE A 153 6.40 21.61 -21.50
N ASN A 154 6.71 21.44 -20.22
CA ASN A 154 8.01 21.77 -19.67
C ASN A 154 8.62 20.54 -18.97
N PRO A 155 9.86 20.12 -19.32
CA PRO A 155 10.72 20.66 -20.38
C PRO A 155 10.53 19.96 -21.75
N PHE A 156 9.65 18.98 -21.87
CA PHE A 156 9.49 18.12 -23.05
C PHE A 156 8.61 18.78 -24.12
N ASN A 157 9.07 19.88 -24.72
CA ASN A 157 8.27 20.73 -25.63
C ASN A 157 8.62 20.58 -27.11
N LYS A 158 9.32 19.51 -27.51
CA LYS A 158 9.69 19.24 -28.90
C LYS A 158 9.19 17.88 -29.35
N THR A 159 8.89 17.72 -30.62
CA THR A 159 8.45 16.44 -31.21
C THR A 159 9.48 15.32 -31.04
N GLU A 160 10.76 15.63 -31.09
CA GLU A 160 11.86 14.68 -30.91
C GLU A 160 11.95 14.07 -29.48
N HIS A 161 11.22 14.65 -28.52
CA HIS A 161 11.12 14.12 -27.17
C HIS A 161 10.12 12.96 -27.03
N TYR A 162 9.37 12.66 -28.12
CA TYR A 162 8.28 11.68 -28.11
C TYR A 162 8.45 10.66 -29.22
N HIS A 163 7.91 9.47 -29.02
CA HIS A 163 7.74 8.51 -30.10
C HIS A 163 6.67 9.00 -31.08
N ASN A 164 6.85 8.69 -32.37
CA ASN A 164 5.99 9.23 -33.46
C ASN A 164 4.86 8.29 -33.85
N LEU A 165 4.62 7.20 -33.14
CA LEU A 165 3.55 6.28 -33.46
C LEU A 165 2.17 6.92 -33.21
N THR A 166 1.26 6.69 -34.14
CA THR A 166 -0.15 7.06 -34.01
C THR A 166 -0.93 5.92 -33.38
N ASP A 167 -2.13 6.21 -32.84
CA ASP A 167 -3.01 5.17 -32.30
C ASP A 167 -3.31 4.07 -33.33
N LYS A 168 -3.36 4.43 -34.62
CA LYS A 168 -3.57 3.50 -35.73
C LYS A 168 -2.38 2.55 -35.93
N ASP A 169 -1.16 3.01 -35.70
CA ASP A 169 0.04 2.17 -35.82
C ASP A 169 0.11 1.17 -34.66
N CYS A 170 -0.53 1.49 -33.55
CA CYS A 170 -0.56 0.68 -32.31
C CYS A 170 -1.74 -0.28 -32.22
N GLU A 171 -2.78 -0.05 -33.05
CA GLU A 171 -4.00 -0.87 -33.03
C GLU A 171 -3.72 -2.35 -33.36
N GLY A 172 -4.14 -3.24 -32.46
CA GLY A 172 -3.92 -4.69 -32.60
C GLY A 172 -2.57 -5.21 -32.13
N HIS A 173 -1.66 -4.35 -31.66
CA HIS A 173 -0.29 -4.71 -31.24
C HIS A 173 -0.01 -4.53 -29.73
N TRP A 174 -1.02 -4.25 -28.93
CA TRP A 174 -0.87 -3.95 -27.50
C TRP A 174 -0.26 -5.09 -26.66
N ASP A 175 -0.20 -6.31 -27.17
CA ASP A 175 0.46 -7.44 -26.52
C ASP A 175 1.95 -7.52 -26.81
N GLU A 176 2.44 -6.83 -27.83
CA GLU A 176 3.85 -6.82 -28.23
C GLU A 176 4.63 -5.79 -27.41
N GLN A 177 5.75 -6.22 -26.78
CA GLN A 177 6.52 -5.37 -25.88
C GLN A 177 7.03 -4.08 -26.54
N TRP A 178 7.51 -4.17 -27.77
CA TRP A 178 7.99 -3.00 -28.49
C TRP A 178 6.89 -1.94 -28.69
N TYR A 179 5.66 -2.36 -28.99
CA TYR A 179 4.55 -1.42 -29.13
C TYR A 179 4.14 -0.81 -27.78
N LYS A 180 4.17 -1.57 -26.68
CA LYS A 180 3.94 -1.02 -25.32
C LYS A 180 4.91 0.10 -25.00
N GLU A 181 6.19 -0.04 -25.41
CA GLU A 181 7.28 0.90 -25.12
C GLU A 181 7.31 2.12 -26.06
N ASN A 182 6.52 2.14 -27.13
CA ASN A 182 6.57 3.19 -28.15
C ASN A 182 5.20 3.79 -28.49
N CYS A 183 4.12 3.25 -27.94
CA CYS A 183 2.77 3.69 -28.20
C CYS A 183 2.22 4.59 -27.10
N ARG A 184 1.35 5.53 -27.52
CA ARG A 184 0.62 6.40 -26.60
C ARG A 184 -0.33 5.59 -25.73
N ILE A 185 -0.26 5.77 -24.42
CA ILE A 185 -1.22 5.21 -23.48
C ILE A 185 -2.40 6.18 -23.35
N TRP A 186 -3.61 5.74 -23.64
CA TRP A 186 -4.81 6.56 -23.47
C TRP A 186 -4.75 7.91 -24.23
N GLY A 187 -4.04 7.95 -25.39
CA GLY A 187 -3.83 9.17 -26.16
C GLY A 187 -2.78 10.14 -25.57
N MET A 188 -2.12 9.79 -24.50
CA MET A 188 -1.05 10.59 -23.88
C MET A 188 0.25 10.46 -24.67
N PRO A 189 0.95 11.57 -24.98
CA PRO A 189 2.23 11.54 -25.69
C PRO A 189 3.28 10.75 -24.93
N ASP A 190 3.81 9.71 -25.57
CA ASP A 190 4.78 8.78 -25.04
C ASP A 190 6.20 9.33 -25.17
N LEU A 191 6.95 9.39 -24.05
CA LEU A 191 8.30 9.96 -24.02
C LEU A 191 9.31 9.01 -24.67
N ASN A 192 10.12 9.52 -25.57
CA ASN A 192 11.20 8.79 -26.21
C ASN A 192 12.41 8.67 -25.26
N HIS A 193 12.52 7.55 -24.55
CA HIS A 193 13.57 7.30 -23.59
C HIS A 193 14.97 7.12 -24.24
N GLU A 194 15.06 6.80 -25.54
CA GLU A 194 16.30 6.78 -26.32
C GLU A 194 16.85 8.18 -26.58
N ASN A 195 16.01 9.20 -26.49
CA ASN A 195 16.48 10.57 -26.56
C ASN A 195 17.26 10.93 -25.29
N SER A 196 18.55 11.27 -25.43
CA SER A 196 19.43 11.54 -24.29
C SER A 196 18.91 12.67 -23.39
N PHE A 197 18.32 13.73 -23.98
CA PHE A 197 17.73 14.82 -23.22
C PHE A 197 16.56 14.33 -22.35
N VAL A 198 15.69 13.48 -22.89
CA VAL A 198 14.55 12.91 -22.14
C VAL A 198 15.06 12.05 -20.97
N ASN A 199 15.94 11.10 -21.26
CA ASN A 199 16.50 10.18 -20.27
C ASN A 199 17.22 10.93 -19.13
N GLU A 200 18.17 11.81 -19.46
CA GLU A 200 18.91 12.58 -18.46
C GLU A 200 18.03 13.51 -17.65
N THR A 201 17.04 14.13 -18.30
CA THR A 201 16.11 15.04 -17.61
C THR A 201 15.26 14.29 -16.58
N ILE A 202 14.72 13.13 -16.92
CA ILE A 202 13.91 12.32 -15.98
C ILE A 202 14.77 11.85 -14.80
N ILE A 203 15.98 11.36 -15.07
CA ILE A 203 16.92 10.94 -13.99
C ILE A 203 17.25 12.11 -13.06
N ASN A 204 17.58 13.27 -13.61
CA ASN A 204 17.92 14.46 -12.82
C ASN A 204 16.71 15.00 -12.04
N TRP A 205 15.53 14.98 -12.65
CA TRP A 205 14.28 15.32 -11.98
C TRP A 205 14.01 14.41 -10.78
N LEU A 206 14.12 13.09 -10.95
CA LEU A 206 13.89 12.15 -9.86
C LEU A 206 14.86 12.37 -8.70
N LYS A 207 16.16 12.53 -9.00
CA LYS A 207 17.16 12.86 -7.97
C LYS A 207 16.83 14.17 -7.23
N LYS A 208 16.35 15.18 -7.98
CA LYS A 208 15.95 16.45 -7.41
C LYS A 208 14.74 16.31 -6.49
N MET A 209 13.70 15.56 -6.90
CA MET A 209 12.52 15.31 -6.07
C MET A 209 12.88 14.62 -4.76
N LEU A 210 13.70 13.59 -4.80
CA LEU A 210 14.16 12.87 -3.60
C LEU A 210 14.96 13.78 -2.68
N LYS A 211 15.88 14.58 -3.24
CA LYS A 211 16.76 15.46 -2.46
C LYS A 211 16.03 16.66 -1.87
N ASP A 212 15.19 17.35 -2.66
CA ASP A 212 14.63 18.65 -2.29
C ASP A 212 13.38 18.51 -1.40
N TYR A 213 12.68 17.37 -1.48
CA TYR A 213 11.47 17.10 -0.69
C TYR A 213 11.68 16.05 0.39
N GLY A 214 12.62 15.12 0.22
CA GLY A 214 12.90 14.08 1.21
C GLY A 214 11.96 12.87 1.11
N PHE A 215 11.49 12.50 -0.07
CA PHE A 215 10.75 11.26 -0.27
C PHE A 215 11.60 10.05 0.09
N ASP A 216 10.99 9.04 0.73
CA ASP A 216 11.65 7.85 1.26
C ASP A 216 11.65 6.67 0.28
N GLY A 217 10.74 6.68 -0.68
CA GLY A 217 10.61 5.66 -1.73
C GLY A 217 10.00 6.23 -2.99
N VAL A 218 10.04 5.45 -4.06
CA VAL A 218 9.47 5.82 -5.37
C VAL A 218 8.59 4.69 -5.89
N ARG A 219 7.39 5.04 -6.31
CA ARG A 219 6.53 4.18 -7.14
C ARG A 219 6.65 4.61 -8.59
N TYR A 220 6.97 3.70 -9.48
CA TYR A 220 6.97 3.91 -10.92
C TYR A 220 5.63 3.52 -11.54
N ALA A 221 4.99 4.47 -12.22
CA ALA A 221 3.79 4.23 -13.03
C ALA A 221 4.16 3.60 -14.38
N ASP A 222 3.23 2.82 -14.92
CA ASP A 222 3.26 2.33 -16.30
C ASP A 222 4.56 1.63 -16.72
N VAL A 223 5.10 0.79 -15.81
CA VAL A 223 6.44 0.20 -15.95
C VAL A 223 6.63 -0.58 -17.26
N VAL A 224 5.59 -1.20 -17.79
CA VAL A 224 5.67 -1.97 -19.05
C VAL A 224 5.77 -1.09 -20.30
N ASN A 225 5.57 0.20 -20.15
CA ASN A 225 5.51 1.16 -21.25
C ASN A 225 6.80 1.96 -21.43
N ALA A 226 7.86 1.61 -20.71
CA ALA A 226 9.20 2.10 -20.95
C ALA A 226 10.19 0.93 -21.00
N PRO A 227 11.31 1.06 -21.75
CA PRO A 227 12.25 -0.03 -21.95
C PRO A 227 12.95 -0.41 -20.66
N THR A 228 13.26 -1.70 -20.50
CA THR A 228 13.85 -2.25 -19.27
C THR A 228 15.20 -1.65 -18.91
N TRP A 229 16.02 -1.28 -19.92
CA TRP A 229 17.30 -0.60 -19.69
C TRP A 229 17.12 0.79 -19.03
N PHE A 230 16.01 1.51 -19.36
CA PHE A 230 15.69 2.78 -18.73
C PHE A 230 15.38 2.61 -17.22
N TRP A 231 14.58 1.61 -16.86
CA TRP A 231 14.31 1.29 -15.45
C TRP A 231 15.57 0.95 -14.69
N ASN A 232 16.47 0.19 -15.31
CA ASN A 232 17.77 -0.15 -14.72
C ASN A 232 18.59 1.12 -14.43
N ASN A 233 18.68 2.02 -15.40
CA ASN A 233 19.38 3.30 -15.22
C ASN A 233 18.73 4.19 -14.17
N LEU A 234 17.39 4.29 -14.17
CA LEU A 234 16.65 5.11 -13.25
C LEU A 234 16.79 4.61 -11.80
N THR A 235 16.65 3.32 -11.58
CA THR A 235 16.81 2.69 -10.25
C THR A 235 18.26 2.80 -9.75
N TYR A 236 19.23 2.56 -10.62
CA TYR A 236 20.65 2.75 -10.27
C TYR A 236 20.96 4.21 -9.88
N ALA A 237 20.33 5.17 -10.56
CA ALA A 237 20.55 6.59 -10.30
C ALA A 237 20.05 7.05 -8.92
N VAL A 238 19.16 6.28 -8.29
CA VAL A 238 18.57 6.53 -6.96
C VAL A 238 18.89 5.38 -5.99
N GLU A 239 20.04 4.73 -6.17
CA GLU A 239 20.49 3.62 -5.33
C GLU A 239 20.36 3.95 -3.83
N GLY A 240 19.80 3.02 -3.07
CA GLY A 240 19.51 3.18 -1.65
C GLY A 240 18.12 3.74 -1.32
N VAL A 241 17.32 4.08 -2.33
CA VAL A 241 15.91 4.44 -2.19
C VAL A 241 15.06 3.25 -2.67
N TYR A 242 14.09 2.81 -1.88
CA TYR A 242 13.18 1.73 -2.27
C TYR A 242 12.37 2.11 -3.51
N THR A 243 12.37 1.21 -4.51
CA THR A 243 11.68 1.40 -5.77
C THR A 243 10.63 0.31 -5.99
N LEU A 244 9.41 0.74 -6.35
CA LEU A 244 8.25 -0.12 -6.53
C LEU A 244 7.64 0.08 -7.92
N GLY A 245 7.61 -0.95 -8.74
CA GLY A 245 6.92 -0.92 -10.05
C GLY A 245 5.47 -1.36 -9.94
N ILE A 246 4.57 -0.60 -10.57
CA ILE A 246 3.14 -0.98 -10.61
C ILE A 246 2.66 -0.98 -12.06
N PHE A 247 2.09 -2.11 -12.48
CA PHE A 247 1.38 -2.30 -13.74
C PHE A 247 0.44 -3.49 -13.64
N ASP A 248 -0.70 -3.41 -14.31
CA ASP A 248 -1.71 -4.48 -14.33
C ASP A 248 -1.32 -5.58 -15.32
N ASN A 249 -1.08 -6.78 -14.80
CA ASN A 249 -0.89 -7.98 -15.60
C ASN A 249 -1.15 -9.25 -14.76
N GLN A 250 -1.88 -10.21 -15.32
CA GLN A 250 -2.20 -11.48 -14.66
C GLN A 250 -1.12 -12.56 -14.84
N ASN A 251 -0.17 -12.36 -15.75
CA ASN A 251 0.90 -13.32 -16.00
C ASN A 251 2.04 -13.11 -14.98
N VAL A 252 2.13 -14.02 -14.02
CA VAL A 252 3.13 -13.93 -12.93
C VAL A 252 4.56 -13.96 -13.45
N THR A 253 4.86 -14.77 -14.48
CA THR A 253 6.22 -14.83 -15.06
C THR A 253 6.62 -13.48 -15.65
N TYR A 254 5.68 -12.80 -16.31
CA TYR A 254 5.92 -11.47 -16.85
C TYR A 254 6.09 -10.42 -15.75
N VAL A 255 5.22 -10.42 -14.74
CA VAL A 255 5.34 -9.48 -13.60
C VAL A 255 6.62 -9.72 -12.82
N ALA A 256 6.97 -10.96 -12.52
CA ALA A 256 8.18 -11.32 -11.79
C ALA A 256 9.47 -10.92 -12.53
N SER A 257 9.45 -10.90 -13.87
CA SER A 257 10.62 -10.50 -14.66
C SER A 257 11.03 -9.03 -14.43
N TYR A 258 10.11 -8.16 -14.03
CA TYR A 258 10.42 -6.76 -13.76
C TYR A 258 11.09 -6.53 -12.40
N GLN A 259 11.04 -7.50 -11.48
CA GLN A 259 11.72 -7.38 -10.17
C GLN A 259 13.26 -7.29 -10.29
N GLN A 260 13.83 -7.65 -11.44
CA GLN A 260 15.27 -7.46 -11.67
C GLN A 260 15.69 -6.00 -11.92
N TYR A 261 14.73 -5.10 -12.19
CA TYR A 261 14.99 -3.70 -12.52
C TYR A 261 14.58 -2.73 -11.39
N MET A 262 13.94 -3.23 -10.33
CA MET A 262 13.48 -2.45 -9.18
C MET A 262 13.40 -3.34 -7.93
N ASP A 263 13.31 -2.77 -6.74
CA ASP A 263 13.31 -3.55 -5.50
C ASP A 263 12.07 -4.43 -5.33
N GLY A 264 10.91 -3.93 -5.69
CA GLY A 264 9.65 -4.64 -5.64
C GLY A 264 8.73 -4.32 -6.82
N VAL A 265 7.76 -5.19 -7.05
CA VAL A 265 6.65 -4.99 -7.98
C VAL A 265 5.33 -5.24 -7.28
N ALA A 266 4.25 -4.63 -7.75
CA ALA A 266 2.92 -4.99 -7.27
C ALA A 266 2.55 -6.39 -7.79
N ASP A 267 2.18 -7.29 -6.87
CA ASP A 267 1.77 -8.66 -7.24
C ASP A 267 0.32 -8.64 -7.76
N PHE A 268 0.13 -8.15 -9.00
CA PHE A 268 -1.19 -8.13 -9.63
C PHE A 268 -1.79 -9.52 -9.89
N PRO A 269 -1.02 -10.56 -10.23
CA PRO A 269 -1.56 -11.90 -10.24
C PRO A 269 -2.20 -12.30 -8.90
N LEU A 270 -1.56 -11.97 -7.77
CA LEU A 270 -2.14 -12.18 -6.44
C LEU A 270 -3.36 -11.28 -6.19
N PHE A 271 -3.33 -10.02 -6.62
CA PHE A 271 -4.46 -9.09 -6.54
C PHE A 271 -5.75 -9.72 -7.07
N TYR A 272 -5.70 -10.32 -8.26
CA TYR A 272 -6.86 -10.99 -8.86
C TYR A 272 -7.27 -12.26 -8.08
N GLN A 273 -6.30 -13.05 -7.60
CA GLN A 273 -6.59 -14.24 -6.80
C GLN A 273 -7.23 -13.87 -5.46
N LEU A 274 -6.76 -12.85 -4.79
CA LEU A 274 -7.33 -12.36 -3.53
C LEU A 274 -8.77 -11.92 -3.71
N ARG A 275 -9.04 -11.04 -4.67
CA ARG A 275 -10.39 -10.51 -4.92
C ARG A 275 -11.39 -11.60 -5.27
N SER A 276 -11.01 -12.53 -6.14
CA SER A 276 -11.84 -13.68 -6.49
C SER A 276 -12.05 -14.58 -5.28
N SER A 277 -10.99 -15.02 -4.60
CA SER A 277 -11.09 -16.01 -3.53
C SER A 277 -11.87 -15.56 -2.32
N PHE A 278 -11.82 -14.27 -1.98
CA PHE A 278 -12.58 -13.70 -0.86
C PHE A 278 -13.99 -13.23 -1.23
N CYS A 279 -14.40 -13.38 -2.49
CA CYS A 279 -15.76 -13.15 -2.97
C CYS A 279 -16.43 -14.48 -3.33
N ASP A 280 -16.45 -14.82 -4.59
CA ASP A 280 -17.19 -15.98 -5.16
C ASP A 280 -16.29 -17.13 -5.64
N GLY A 281 -14.98 -16.90 -5.76
CA GLY A 281 -13.99 -17.89 -6.17
C GLY A 281 -13.66 -18.92 -5.10
N SER A 282 -12.53 -19.62 -5.22
CA SER A 282 -12.11 -20.65 -4.29
C SER A 282 -10.77 -20.35 -3.63
N MET A 283 -10.66 -20.56 -2.31
CA MET A 283 -9.38 -20.45 -1.59
C MET A 283 -8.34 -21.48 -2.06
N LEU A 284 -8.78 -22.58 -2.69
CA LEU A 284 -7.89 -23.53 -3.33
C LEU A 284 -7.12 -22.91 -4.51
N ASN A 285 -7.73 -21.98 -5.24
CA ASN A 285 -7.04 -21.27 -6.33
C ASN A 285 -5.97 -20.31 -5.77
N LEU A 286 -6.27 -19.63 -4.67
CA LEU A 286 -5.32 -18.79 -3.96
C LEU A 286 -4.13 -19.61 -3.44
N ASP A 287 -4.38 -20.77 -2.82
CA ASP A 287 -3.34 -21.68 -2.33
C ASP A 287 -2.45 -22.19 -3.48
N ASN A 288 -3.09 -22.58 -4.59
CA ASN A 288 -2.33 -22.98 -5.78
C ASN A 288 -1.44 -21.84 -6.30
N TYR A 289 -1.96 -20.62 -6.37
CA TYR A 289 -1.17 -19.46 -6.76
C TYR A 289 0.01 -19.22 -5.78
N ILE A 290 -0.21 -19.29 -4.48
CA ILE A 290 0.84 -19.12 -3.47
C ILE A 290 1.97 -20.14 -3.68
N LYS A 291 1.62 -21.39 -3.96
CA LYS A 291 2.58 -22.48 -4.16
C LYS A 291 3.34 -22.38 -5.48
N THR A 292 2.70 -21.94 -6.55
CA THR A 292 3.26 -22.03 -7.91
C THR A 292 3.60 -20.67 -8.52
N GLY A 293 2.80 -19.65 -8.28
CA GLY A 293 2.95 -18.31 -8.84
C GLY A 293 3.87 -17.44 -7.97
N HIS A 294 3.51 -17.26 -6.70
CA HIS A 294 4.26 -16.39 -5.79
C HIS A 294 5.75 -16.83 -5.62
N SER A 295 6.04 -18.12 -5.78
CA SER A 295 7.40 -18.66 -5.77
C SER A 295 8.26 -18.26 -6.97
N GLN A 296 7.68 -17.68 -8.03
CA GLN A 296 8.42 -17.21 -9.20
C GLN A 296 9.15 -15.88 -8.95
N TYR A 297 8.73 -15.10 -7.96
CA TYR A 297 9.45 -13.88 -7.59
C TYR A 297 10.77 -14.20 -6.89
N THR A 298 11.83 -13.50 -7.27
CA THR A 298 13.14 -13.65 -6.63
C THR A 298 13.16 -13.17 -5.20
N SER A 299 12.40 -12.12 -4.91
CA SER A 299 12.36 -11.45 -3.60
C SER A 299 10.94 -11.02 -3.24
N PRO A 300 10.00 -11.97 -3.06
CA PRO A 300 8.58 -11.66 -2.86
C PRO A 300 8.30 -10.82 -1.59
N GLN A 301 9.22 -10.80 -0.62
CA GLN A 301 9.10 -10.01 0.60
C GLN A 301 9.15 -8.49 0.36
N TYR A 302 9.65 -8.04 -0.79
CA TYR A 302 9.69 -6.63 -1.17
C TYR A 302 8.57 -6.23 -2.13
N ASN A 303 7.76 -7.18 -2.58
CA ASN A 303 6.62 -6.89 -3.45
C ASN A 303 5.49 -6.22 -2.68
N ALA A 304 4.75 -5.35 -3.37
CA ALA A 304 3.52 -4.81 -2.84
C ALA A 304 2.37 -5.82 -2.94
N ILE A 305 1.68 -6.00 -1.82
CA ILE A 305 0.48 -6.83 -1.71
C ILE A 305 -0.71 -5.92 -1.51
N LEU A 306 -1.66 -5.95 -2.44
CA LEU A 306 -2.84 -5.09 -2.44
C LEU A 306 -4.07 -5.85 -2.93
N PHE A 307 -5.25 -5.35 -2.61
CA PHE A 307 -6.53 -5.89 -3.09
C PHE A 307 -7.42 -4.81 -3.70
N ASP A 308 -7.17 -3.54 -3.39
CA ASP A 308 -7.80 -2.38 -4.01
C ASP A 308 -6.75 -1.33 -4.36
N ILE A 309 -7.01 -0.57 -5.41
CA ILE A 309 -6.16 0.48 -5.96
C ILE A 309 -7.01 1.46 -6.77
N HIS A 310 -6.54 2.67 -6.97
CA HIS A 310 -7.27 3.72 -7.71
C HIS A 310 -7.58 3.39 -9.18
N ASP A 311 -6.91 2.40 -9.77
CA ASP A 311 -7.13 1.96 -11.16
C ASP A 311 -8.10 0.78 -11.29
N ALA A 312 -8.53 0.18 -10.17
CA ALA A 312 -9.48 -0.91 -10.15
C ALA A 312 -10.78 -0.52 -9.44
N GLU A 313 -11.87 -1.21 -9.76
CA GLU A 313 -13.11 -1.10 -8.98
C GLU A 313 -12.85 -1.56 -7.54
N ARG A 314 -13.48 -0.91 -6.57
CA ARG A 314 -13.35 -1.34 -5.17
C ARG A 314 -13.86 -2.78 -4.99
N PHE A 315 -13.24 -3.54 -4.08
CA PHE A 315 -13.65 -4.91 -3.78
C PHE A 315 -15.14 -4.98 -3.40
N LEU A 316 -15.62 -4.06 -2.58
CA LEU A 316 -17.03 -4.02 -2.17
C LEU A 316 -18.00 -3.73 -3.31
N TYR A 317 -17.58 -3.03 -4.35
CA TYR A 317 -18.39 -2.86 -5.56
C TYR A 317 -18.44 -4.13 -6.39
N GLN A 318 -17.28 -4.73 -6.65
CA GLN A 318 -17.16 -5.92 -7.49
C GLN A 318 -17.79 -7.14 -6.83
N CYS A 319 -17.62 -7.30 -5.52
CA CYS A 319 -18.19 -8.42 -4.78
C CYS A 319 -19.64 -8.12 -4.37
N SER A 320 -20.62 -8.58 -5.14
CA SER A 320 -22.03 -8.33 -4.91
C SER A 320 -22.71 -9.23 -3.86
N LEU A 321 -21.93 -10.11 -3.18
CA LEU A 321 -22.48 -11.07 -2.22
C LEU A 321 -22.92 -10.39 -0.92
N GLY A 322 -23.97 -10.90 -0.30
CA GLY A 322 -24.54 -10.34 0.93
C GLY A 322 -23.58 -10.33 2.14
N TYR A 323 -22.50 -11.11 2.09
CA TYR A 323 -21.47 -11.18 3.11
C TYR A 323 -20.16 -10.46 2.73
N ARG A 324 -20.18 -9.64 1.67
CA ARG A 324 -18.98 -8.95 1.12
C ARG A 324 -18.18 -8.15 2.16
N SER A 325 -18.86 -7.52 3.13
CA SER A 325 -18.17 -6.78 4.21
C SER A 325 -17.34 -7.70 5.10
N LYS A 326 -17.85 -8.91 5.41
CA LYS A 326 -17.06 -9.92 6.12
C LYS A 326 -15.91 -10.45 5.24
N GLY A 327 -16.17 -10.66 3.94
CA GLY A 327 -15.14 -10.99 2.95
C GLY A 327 -14.01 -9.98 2.95
N LEU A 328 -14.34 -8.67 2.92
CA LEU A 328 -13.35 -7.59 3.00
C LEU A 328 -12.53 -7.66 4.30
N ARG A 329 -13.14 -7.86 5.45
CA ARG A 329 -12.42 -7.97 6.74
C ARG A 329 -11.45 -9.14 6.76
N ASN A 330 -11.84 -10.29 6.20
CA ASN A 330 -10.97 -11.45 6.03
C ASN A 330 -9.82 -11.18 5.04
N LEU A 331 -10.12 -10.52 3.93
CA LEU A 331 -9.16 -10.12 2.91
C LEU A 331 -8.10 -9.15 3.46
N VAL A 332 -8.51 -8.16 4.27
CA VAL A 332 -7.61 -7.25 4.99
C VAL A 332 -6.65 -8.05 5.87
N VAL A 333 -7.16 -8.92 6.72
CA VAL A 333 -6.30 -9.74 7.61
C VAL A 333 -5.33 -10.58 6.78
N PHE A 334 -5.80 -11.23 5.70
CA PHE A 334 -4.90 -12.00 4.84
C PHE A 334 -3.79 -11.13 4.25
N THR A 335 -4.14 -9.98 3.65
CA THR A 335 -3.20 -9.06 3.00
C THR A 335 -2.10 -8.58 3.96
N PHE A 336 -2.47 -8.21 5.18
CA PHE A 336 -1.52 -7.70 6.17
C PHE A 336 -0.63 -8.79 6.80
N PHE A 337 -1.08 -10.02 6.80
CA PHE A 337 -0.32 -11.16 7.35
C PHE A 337 0.34 -12.01 6.27
N PHE A 338 0.15 -11.71 4.99
CA PHE A 338 0.86 -12.39 3.91
C PHE A 338 2.31 -11.90 3.78
N LYS A 339 3.10 -12.53 2.91
CA LYS A 339 4.50 -12.18 2.66
C LYS A 339 4.58 -11.04 1.65
N GLY A 340 5.11 -9.90 2.05
CA GLY A 340 5.24 -8.70 1.25
C GLY A 340 4.89 -7.42 2.03
N ILE A 341 4.87 -6.30 1.34
CA ILE A 341 4.56 -4.97 1.87
C ILE A 341 3.09 -4.67 1.57
N PRO A 342 2.19 -4.64 2.57
CA PRO A 342 0.78 -4.38 2.31
C PRO A 342 0.56 -2.93 1.91
N ILE A 343 -0.21 -2.71 0.83
CA ILE A 343 -0.75 -1.42 0.42
C ILE A 343 -2.26 -1.44 0.64
N PHE A 344 -2.76 -0.41 1.30
CA PHE A 344 -4.17 -0.23 1.61
C PHE A 344 -4.70 1.05 0.97
N TYR A 345 -5.76 0.93 0.18
CA TYR A 345 -6.34 2.04 -0.56
C TYR A 345 -7.28 2.85 0.36
N TYR A 346 -7.14 4.19 0.36
CA TYR A 346 -7.93 5.08 1.20
C TYR A 346 -9.44 4.86 1.02
N GLY A 347 -10.17 4.95 2.11
CA GLY A 347 -11.63 4.84 2.14
C GLY A 347 -12.16 3.41 2.27
N ASP A 348 -11.35 2.37 2.04
CA ASP A 348 -11.80 1.00 2.30
C ASP A 348 -12.07 0.79 3.79
N GLU A 349 -11.33 1.46 4.69
CA GLU A 349 -11.54 1.45 6.14
C GLU A 349 -12.88 2.07 6.57
N GLN A 350 -13.52 2.81 5.67
CA GLN A 350 -14.85 3.39 5.83
C GLN A 350 -15.89 2.69 4.94
N TYR A 351 -15.56 1.52 4.40
CA TYR A 351 -16.41 0.73 3.52
C TYR A 351 -16.89 1.47 2.26
N LEU A 352 -16.09 2.36 1.69
CA LEU A 352 -16.40 2.95 0.40
C LEU A 352 -16.54 1.84 -0.65
N ASP A 353 -17.64 1.85 -1.41
CA ASP A 353 -18.02 0.75 -2.29
C ASP A 353 -18.36 1.21 -3.72
N SER A 354 -17.90 2.38 -4.11
CA SER A 354 -18.19 2.91 -5.44
C SER A 354 -17.35 2.24 -6.54
N GLY A 355 -17.91 2.19 -7.73
CA GLY A 355 -17.29 1.54 -8.90
C GLY A 355 -18.11 1.74 -10.17
N GLY A 356 -17.84 0.92 -11.20
CA GLY A 356 -18.49 0.94 -12.50
C GLY A 356 -17.90 1.96 -13.47
N ASP A 357 -17.80 3.22 -13.11
CA ASP A 357 -17.08 4.24 -13.84
C ASP A 357 -15.66 4.39 -13.28
N PHE A 358 -14.69 4.68 -14.17
CA PHE A 358 -13.29 4.84 -13.78
C PHE A 358 -13.10 5.92 -12.70
N ASP A 359 -13.80 7.03 -12.81
CA ASP A 359 -13.71 8.12 -11.85
C ASP A 359 -14.49 7.84 -10.54
N LYS A 360 -15.58 7.08 -10.59
CA LYS A 360 -16.39 6.73 -9.40
C LYS A 360 -15.62 5.88 -8.38
N ARG A 361 -14.71 5.01 -8.83
CA ARG A 361 -13.85 4.20 -7.96
C ARG A 361 -12.88 5.05 -7.10
N ARG A 362 -12.80 6.36 -7.39
CA ARG A 362 -11.98 7.37 -6.72
C ARG A 362 -12.83 8.33 -5.87
N GLN A 363 -13.90 7.81 -5.27
CA GLN A 363 -14.80 8.56 -4.38
C GLN A 363 -14.02 9.27 -3.26
N PRO A 364 -14.37 10.54 -2.93
CA PRO A 364 -13.71 11.26 -1.85
C PRO A 364 -14.07 10.71 -0.47
N LEU A 365 -13.11 10.81 0.46
CA LEU A 365 -13.27 10.40 1.85
C LEU A 365 -13.89 11.50 2.72
N PHE A 366 -13.84 12.75 2.32
CA PHE A 366 -14.16 13.96 3.04
C PHE A 366 -15.22 13.81 4.13
N GLY A 367 -14.88 14.22 5.36
CA GLY A 367 -15.79 14.16 6.51
C GLY A 367 -16.09 12.75 7.03
N ASN A 368 -15.55 11.71 6.41
CA ASN A 368 -15.80 10.32 6.78
C ASN A 368 -14.54 9.67 7.42
N TYR A 369 -14.09 10.24 8.54
CA TYR A 369 -12.92 9.78 9.29
C TYR A 369 -13.31 9.12 10.60
N ASP A 370 -14.29 8.19 10.57
CA ASP A 370 -14.76 7.50 11.77
C ASP A 370 -13.68 6.51 12.26
N GLN A 371 -13.04 6.89 13.37
CA GLN A 371 -12.03 6.06 14.02
C GLN A 371 -12.63 4.89 14.80
N GLU A 372 -13.93 4.91 15.10
CA GLU A 372 -14.66 3.82 15.76
C GLU A 372 -15.23 2.80 14.76
N SER A 373 -15.11 3.05 13.44
CA SER A 373 -15.45 2.06 12.42
C SER A 373 -14.76 0.72 12.73
N ASP A 374 -15.51 -0.36 12.64
CA ASP A 374 -15.00 -1.69 12.99
C ASP A 374 -13.86 -2.14 12.09
N LEU A 375 -13.82 -1.70 10.83
CA LEU A 375 -12.70 -1.98 9.91
C LEU A 375 -11.47 -1.12 10.23
N TYR A 376 -11.66 0.17 10.61
CA TYR A 376 -10.57 1.01 11.12
C TYR A 376 -9.89 0.35 12.34
N GLN A 377 -10.69 -0.11 13.30
CA GLN A 377 -10.17 -0.77 14.51
C GLN A 377 -9.53 -2.12 14.21
N LEU A 378 -10.04 -2.87 13.23
CA LEU A 378 -9.38 -4.09 12.75
C LEU A 378 -7.99 -3.78 12.17
N ILE A 379 -7.88 -2.78 11.27
CA ILE A 379 -6.61 -2.38 10.66
C ILE A 379 -5.61 -1.94 11.72
N LYS A 380 -6.04 -1.13 12.68
CA LYS A 380 -5.22 -0.74 13.83
C LYS A 380 -4.66 -1.96 14.57
N THR A 381 -5.50 -2.95 14.82
CA THR A 381 -5.12 -4.17 15.53
C THR A 381 -4.14 -5.02 14.72
N VAL A 382 -4.38 -5.21 13.41
CA VAL A 382 -3.48 -6.01 12.56
C VAL A 382 -2.13 -5.34 12.36
N ASN A 383 -2.09 -4.01 12.20
CA ASN A 383 -0.83 -3.26 12.12
C ASN A 383 -0.02 -3.35 13.43
N GLN A 384 -0.69 -3.27 14.56
CA GLN A 384 -0.03 -3.43 15.87
C GLN A 384 0.59 -4.83 16.01
N ILE A 385 -0.17 -5.89 15.69
CA ILE A 385 0.34 -7.27 15.74
C ILE A 385 1.48 -7.45 14.73
N ARG A 386 1.35 -6.90 13.51
CA ARG A 386 2.39 -6.94 12.48
C ARG A 386 3.71 -6.39 13.00
N LYS A 387 3.67 -5.28 13.73
CA LYS A 387 4.82 -4.61 14.34
C LYS A 387 5.37 -5.40 15.53
N ASP A 388 4.51 -5.79 16.48
CA ASP A 388 4.91 -6.43 17.73
C ASP A 388 5.59 -7.78 17.53
N TYR A 389 5.21 -8.50 16.46
CA TYR A 389 5.71 -9.86 16.17
C TYR A 389 6.64 -9.90 14.95
N ASN A 390 7.00 -8.76 14.34
CA ASN A 390 7.83 -8.70 13.13
C ASN A 390 7.32 -9.67 12.03
N ILE A 391 6.01 -9.63 11.75
CA ILE A 391 5.34 -10.59 10.83
C ILE A 391 6.06 -10.70 9.48
N PHE A 392 6.65 -9.60 9.02
CA PHE A 392 7.34 -9.50 7.74
C PHE A 392 8.56 -10.42 7.61
N ASP A 393 9.16 -10.86 8.73
CA ASP A 393 10.32 -11.76 8.77
C ASP A 393 9.94 -13.22 9.11
N LEU A 394 8.67 -13.49 9.45
CA LEU A 394 8.23 -14.83 9.81
C LEU A 394 7.88 -15.68 8.59
N ASP A 395 8.11 -16.99 8.70
CA ASP A 395 7.71 -17.96 7.68
C ASP A 395 6.18 -18.05 7.56
N PHE A 396 5.74 -18.33 6.34
CA PHE A 396 4.34 -18.59 6.00
C PHE A 396 4.14 -20.10 5.77
N THR A 397 3.24 -20.73 6.50
CA THR A 397 2.97 -22.16 6.38
C THR A 397 1.48 -22.43 6.37
N THR A 398 0.94 -22.93 5.24
CA THR A 398 -0.45 -23.36 5.13
C THR A 398 -0.71 -24.56 6.06
N LYS A 399 -1.80 -24.52 6.83
CA LYS A 399 -2.25 -25.59 7.70
C LYS A 399 -3.52 -26.25 7.21
N TYR A 400 -4.40 -25.49 6.60
CA TYR A 400 -5.65 -26.00 6.03
C TYR A 400 -6.13 -25.07 4.93
N VAL A 401 -6.71 -25.65 3.89
CA VAL A 401 -7.43 -24.92 2.85
C VAL A 401 -8.56 -25.76 2.29
N ASP A 402 -9.73 -25.16 2.14
CA ASP A 402 -10.84 -25.69 1.36
C ASP A 402 -11.36 -24.62 0.36
N ALA A 403 -12.54 -24.80 -0.19
CA ALA A 403 -13.09 -23.83 -1.14
C ALA A 403 -13.42 -22.48 -0.50
N ASP A 404 -13.68 -22.43 0.80
CA ASP A 404 -14.22 -21.27 1.50
C ASP A 404 -13.30 -20.68 2.58
N ASN A 405 -12.35 -21.47 3.08
CA ASN A 405 -11.53 -21.10 4.23
C ASN A 405 -10.05 -21.39 4.00
N TYR A 406 -9.20 -20.58 4.63
CA TYR A 406 -7.75 -20.69 4.59
C TYR A 406 -7.18 -20.52 6.00
N VAL A 407 -6.40 -21.49 6.48
CA VAL A 407 -5.71 -21.43 7.77
C VAL A 407 -4.21 -21.56 7.54
N TYR A 408 -3.44 -20.64 8.10
CA TYR A 408 -1.98 -20.64 7.98
C TYR A 408 -1.30 -20.12 9.25
N MET A 409 -0.03 -20.46 9.39
CA MET A 409 0.84 -19.94 10.45
C MET A 409 1.77 -18.87 9.90
N ARG A 410 2.08 -17.87 10.76
CA ARG A 410 3.25 -17.00 10.62
C ARG A 410 4.20 -17.33 11.76
N GLY A 411 5.37 -17.90 11.40
CA GLY A 411 6.24 -18.52 12.38
C GLY A 411 5.52 -19.63 13.16
N ASN A 412 5.86 -19.79 14.43
CA ASN A 412 5.28 -20.83 15.29
C ASN A 412 4.16 -20.33 16.20
N ASP A 413 3.99 -19.01 16.35
CA ASP A 413 3.20 -18.43 17.43
C ASP A 413 1.92 -17.73 16.97
N ILE A 414 1.75 -17.53 15.66
CA ILE A 414 0.61 -16.81 15.09
C ILE A 414 -0.11 -17.68 14.09
N MET A 415 -1.37 -17.99 14.37
CA MET A 415 -2.26 -18.70 13.47
C MET A 415 -3.34 -17.77 12.95
N ILE A 416 -3.51 -17.72 11.65
CA ILE A 416 -4.52 -16.93 10.97
C ILE A 416 -5.53 -17.86 10.34
N ALA A 417 -6.83 -17.65 10.62
CA ALA A 417 -7.91 -18.34 9.94
C ALA A 417 -8.82 -17.30 9.29
N VAL A 418 -8.95 -17.36 7.98
CA VAL A 418 -9.74 -16.45 7.14
C VAL A 418 -10.63 -17.22 6.18
N GLY A 419 -11.64 -16.56 5.65
CA GLY A 419 -12.57 -17.15 4.69
C GLY A 419 -13.42 -16.11 3.99
N LYS A 420 -14.39 -16.57 3.21
CA LYS A 420 -15.33 -15.72 2.44
C LYS A 420 -16.38 -15.00 3.29
N GLY A 421 -16.37 -15.16 4.61
CA GLY A 421 -17.40 -14.60 5.49
C GLY A 421 -18.52 -15.58 5.86
N LEU A 422 -18.33 -16.89 5.60
CA LEU A 422 -19.28 -17.95 5.92
C LEU A 422 -18.97 -18.59 7.28
N SER A 423 -20.02 -19.13 7.94
CA SER A 423 -19.87 -19.84 9.22
C SER A 423 -19.66 -21.34 8.98
N ARG A 424 -18.61 -21.91 9.60
CA ARG A 424 -18.27 -23.33 9.50
C ARG A 424 -17.36 -23.76 10.66
N THR A 425 -17.41 -25.05 11.00
CA THR A 425 -16.38 -25.67 11.86
C THR A 425 -15.36 -26.39 10.98
N ILE A 426 -14.09 -26.17 11.25
CA ILE A 426 -12.94 -26.75 10.55
C ILE A 426 -12.23 -27.65 11.54
N GLU A 427 -11.92 -28.88 11.15
CA GLU A 427 -11.08 -29.82 11.89
C GLU A 427 -9.80 -30.04 11.09
N ILE A 428 -8.65 -29.91 11.74
CA ILE A 428 -7.33 -30.01 11.13
C ILE A 428 -6.57 -31.10 11.88
N GLU A 429 -6.25 -32.20 11.19
CA GLU A 429 -5.52 -33.33 11.74
C GLU A 429 -4.00 -33.14 11.62
N ASP A 430 -3.52 -32.77 10.42
CA ASP A 430 -2.07 -32.67 10.11
C ASP A 430 -1.53 -31.25 10.37
N HIS A 431 -1.77 -30.71 11.55
CA HIS A 431 -1.43 -29.32 11.90
C HIS A 431 0.05 -29.10 12.32
N GLY A 432 0.77 -30.15 12.72
CA GLY A 432 2.18 -30.09 13.17
C GLY A 432 2.39 -29.26 14.46
N LEU A 433 1.36 -29.26 15.33
CA LEU A 433 1.40 -28.65 16.67
C LEU A 433 1.40 -29.77 17.72
N ASN A 434 1.78 -29.44 18.97
CA ASN A 434 1.73 -30.40 20.05
C ASN A 434 0.36 -30.44 20.71
N ASP A 435 0.00 -31.58 21.31
CA ASP A 435 -1.15 -31.66 22.21
C ASP A 435 -0.99 -30.60 23.31
N ASP A 436 -2.14 -30.00 23.69
CA ASP A 436 -2.22 -28.90 24.65
C ASP A 436 -1.69 -27.54 24.16
N ASP A 437 -1.11 -27.42 22.97
CA ASP A 437 -0.82 -26.12 22.38
C ASP A 437 -2.10 -25.28 22.36
N LYS A 438 -2.04 -24.09 22.97
CA LYS A 438 -3.18 -23.21 23.14
C LYS A 438 -2.98 -21.88 22.42
N PHE A 439 -3.98 -21.50 21.64
CA PHE A 439 -4.01 -20.25 20.89
C PHE A 439 -5.27 -19.45 21.25
N CYS A 440 -5.14 -18.14 21.47
CA CYS A 440 -6.27 -17.28 21.78
C CYS A 440 -6.42 -16.15 20.75
N ASN A 441 -7.65 -15.95 20.29
CA ASN A 441 -7.99 -14.97 19.27
C ASN A 441 -7.85 -13.55 19.80
N LYS A 442 -7.04 -12.73 19.15
CA LYS A 442 -6.83 -11.33 19.52
C LYS A 442 -8.01 -10.43 19.20
N LEU A 443 -8.85 -10.84 18.24
CA LEU A 443 -10.03 -10.07 17.82
C LEU A 443 -11.27 -10.35 18.68
N LYS A 444 -11.25 -11.43 19.50
CA LYS A 444 -12.41 -11.83 20.30
C LYS A 444 -11.99 -12.44 21.64
N ALA A 445 -12.26 -11.74 22.72
CA ALA A 445 -11.96 -12.25 24.07
C ALA A 445 -12.68 -13.57 24.33
N GLY A 446 -11.97 -14.52 24.96
CA GLY A 446 -12.50 -15.85 25.31
C GLY A 446 -12.55 -16.86 24.15
N ASP A 447 -12.30 -16.45 22.93
CA ASP A 447 -12.19 -17.35 21.77
C ASP A 447 -10.78 -17.97 21.74
N CYS A 448 -10.59 -19.07 22.43
CA CYS A 448 -9.34 -19.82 22.47
C CYS A 448 -9.56 -21.25 21.96
N ILE A 449 -8.55 -21.75 21.23
CA ILE A 449 -8.50 -23.11 20.71
C ILE A 449 -7.30 -23.85 21.29
N SER A 450 -7.38 -25.15 21.38
CA SER A 450 -6.26 -26.03 21.77
C SER A 450 -6.31 -27.33 20.96
N VAL A 451 -5.13 -27.89 20.72
CA VAL A 451 -5.02 -29.24 20.14
C VAL A 451 -5.54 -30.26 21.15
N LYS A 452 -6.36 -31.21 20.71
CA LYS A 452 -6.88 -32.32 21.51
C LYS A 452 -6.93 -33.59 20.68
N ASN A 453 -6.31 -34.64 21.18
CA ASN A 453 -6.25 -35.92 20.47
C ASN A 453 -5.75 -35.78 19.02
N ASP A 454 -4.71 -34.96 18.85
CA ASP A 454 -4.11 -34.67 17.54
C ASP A 454 -5.06 -33.98 16.53
N VAL A 455 -6.13 -33.33 17.02
CA VAL A 455 -7.06 -32.55 16.20
C VAL A 455 -7.14 -31.10 16.70
N LEU A 456 -7.02 -30.15 15.78
CA LEU A 456 -7.27 -28.75 16.02
C LEU A 456 -8.63 -28.34 15.44
N THR A 457 -9.55 -27.91 16.29
CA THR A 457 -10.90 -27.47 15.86
C THR A 457 -11.01 -25.97 15.89
N ILE A 458 -11.36 -25.37 14.73
CA ILE A 458 -11.60 -23.91 14.57
C ILE A 458 -13.05 -23.68 14.17
N ARG A 459 -13.75 -22.84 14.93
CA ARG A 459 -15.11 -22.41 14.59
C ARG A 459 -15.05 -21.07 13.86
N MET A 460 -15.23 -21.09 12.55
CA MET A 460 -15.42 -19.90 11.73
C MET A 460 -16.85 -19.38 11.94
N ASP A 461 -16.99 -18.08 12.19
CA ASP A 461 -18.30 -17.37 12.33
C ASP A 461 -18.46 -16.29 11.22
N GLY A 462 -17.62 -16.40 10.17
CA GLY A 462 -17.55 -15.46 9.07
C GLY A 462 -16.58 -14.31 9.29
N GLU A 463 -16.12 -14.13 10.53
CA GLU A 463 -15.09 -13.14 10.87
C GLU A 463 -13.68 -13.74 10.81
N PRO A 464 -12.64 -12.94 10.48
CA PRO A 464 -11.26 -13.41 10.55
C PRO A 464 -10.86 -13.74 11.98
N LYS A 465 -9.91 -14.68 12.12
CA LYS A 465 -9.33 -15.05 13.41
C LYS A 465 -7.83 -14.83 13.39
N ILE A 466 -7.32 -14.20 14.42
CA ILE A 466 -5.88 -14.00 14.65
C ILE A 466 -5.56 -14.62 16.02
N TYR A 467 -5.11 -15.85 16.01
CA TYR A 467 -4.78 -16.60 17.20
C TYR A 467 -3.30 -16.45 17.54
N LEU A 468 -3.01 -16.02 18.76
CA LEU A 468 -1.67 -15.97 19.31
C LEU A 468 -1.46 -17.12 20.29
N ARG A 469 -0.30 -17.79 20.18
CA ARG A 469 0.09 -18.86 21.10
C ARG A 469 0.20 -18.32 22.53
N LYS A 470 -0.41 -18.99 23.48
CA LYS A 470 -0.24 -18.70 24.90
C LYS A 470 1.05 -19.31 25.41
N SER A 471 1.94 -18.48 25.95
CA SER A 471 3.15 -18.99 26.64
C SER A 471 2.77 -19.68 27.94
N ILE A 472 3.47 -20.77 28.26
CA ILE A 472 3.29 -21.50 29.55
C ILE A 472 3.50 -20.55 30.73
N GLY A 473 4.40 -19.58 30.63
CA GLY A 473 4.66 -18.56 31.65
C GLY A 473 3.46 -17.65 31.97
N GLU A 474 2.66 -17.24 30.97
CA GLU A 474 1.46 -16.44 31.22
C GLU A 474 0.35 -17.24 31.91
N MET A 475 0.25 -18.54 31.67
CA MET A 475 -0.70 -19.43 32.39
C MET A 475 -0.38 -19.57 33.85
N ILE A 476 0.89 -19.60 34.20
CA ILE A 476 1.35 -19.71 35.60
C ILE A 476 1.08 -18.40 36.37
N TYR A 477 1.29 -17.24 35.75
CA TYR A 477 1.02 -15.94 36.38
C TYR A 477 -0.47 -15.74 36.70
N VAL A 478 -1.35 -16.05 35.77
CA VAL A 478 -2.82 -15.91 35.98
C VAL A 478 -3.30 -16.88 37.05
N SER A 479 -2.79 -18.10 37.08
CA SER A 479 -3.16 -19.09 38.15
C SER A 479 -2.63 -18.69 39.50
N SER A 480 -1.44 -18.11 39.61
CA SER A 480 -0.87 -17.65 40.89
C SER A 480 -1.60 -16.41 41.42
N TYR A 481 -2.02 -15.47 40.61
CA TYR A 481 -2.84 -14.34 41.05
C TYR A 481 -4.24 -14.79 41.50
N LEU A 482 -4.87 -15.74 40.79
CA LEU A 482 -6.17 -16.30 41.18
C LEU A 482 -6.05 -17.06 42.52
N PHE A 483 -4.95 -17.78 42.69
CA PHE A 483 -4.68 -18.51 43.95
C PHE A 483 -4.41 -17.56 45.11
N LEU A 484 -3.66 -16.48 44.90
CA LEU A 484 -3.45 -15.43 45.91
C LEU A 484 -4.76 -14.70 46.26
N PHE A 485 -5.61 -14.42 45.26
CA PHE A 485 -6.90 -13.77 45.45
C PHE A 485 -7.88 -14.66 46.24
N LEU A 486 -7.88 -15.98 45.97
CA LEU A 486 -8.67 -16.95 46.75
C LEU A 486 -8.17 -17.14 48.18
N ILE A 487 -6.84 -17.07 48.41
CA ILE A 487 -6.28 -17.09 49.78
C ILE A 487 -6.65 -15.82 50.54
N LEU A 488 -6.61 -14.66 49.89
CA LEU A 488 -7.03 -13.40 50.50
C LEU A 488 -8.54 -13.38 50.82
N LEU A 489 -9.39 -13.97 49.98
CA LEU A 489 -10.81 -14.12 50.27
C LEU A 489 -11.14 -15.13 51.39
N ALA A 490 -10.27 -16.08 51.64
CA ALA A 490 -10.43 -17.06 52.71
C ALA A 490 -9.92 -16.55 54.08
N LEU A 491 -9.22 -15.40 54.11
CA LEU A 491 -8.67 -14.76 55.31
C LEU A 491 -9.55 -13.59 55.82
N PHE A 492 -10.64 -13.29 55.15
CA PHE A 492 -11.71 -12.39 55.57
C PHE A 492 -13.04 -13.15 55.74
#